data_d290b78758561a20ca3d2273a8824685
#
_entry.id   d290b78758561a20ca3d2273a8824685
#
_cell.length_a   1.000
_cell.length_b   1.000
_cell.length_c   1.000
_cell.angle_alpha   90.00
_cell.angle_beta   90.00
_cell.angle_gamma   90.00
#
_symmetry.space_group_name_H-M   'P 1'
#
loop_
_entity.id
_entity.type
_entity.pdbx_description
1 polymer ?
#
loop_
_entity_poly.entity_id
_entity_poly.type
_entity_poly.pdbx_seq_one_letter_code
_entity_poly.pdbx_strand_id
1 'polypeptide(L)'
;FKNASAYQHLYNRLIDLCNRLTFFFSTVPSPTNVSVVCHNFVNVLYWNYSNPTEQLKFSVRVKPYVSDSQTADTYQTYLDISSYSRDVGDDYIVFVTAHDGQEKSESVSITFTYSQDFFEEKKQKCSLDFPAVNTSVHKNVIEVSFQHPFFLHQQDILNEEFMYTVTHDEQKVLYSCFVEEKLCTVEIHLNESTAGQCVELKFEGKIAGIPSYTYRNVCVPQQMPETGKNIISLILFIFIDAAFLS
;
A
#
# COMPACT_ATOMS: atom_id res chain seq x y z
N PHE A 1 10.37 -68.89 -36.40
CA PHE A 1 11.02 -68.65 -35.10
C PHE A 1 11.83 -67.33 -35.00
N LYS A 2 12.14 -66.61 -36.10
CA LYS A 2 12.92 -65.35 -36.05
C LYS A 2 12.11 -64.13 -35.66
N ASN A 3 10.78 -64.12 -35.74
CA ASN A 3 9.94 -62.94 -35.48
C ASN A 3 9.62 -62.73 -33.98
N ALA A 4 9.63 -63.77 -33.16
CA ALA A 4 9.29 -63.62 -31.72
C ALA A 4 10.31 -62.77 -30.94
N SER A 5 11.61 -62.88 -31.26
CA SER A 5 12.68 -62.12 -30.59
C SER A 5 12.60 -60.63 -30.91
N ALA A 6 12.24 -60.26 -32.14
CA ALA A 6 12.09 -58.86 -32.55
C ALA A 6 10.89 -58.18 -31.87
N TYR A 7 9.76 -58.89 -31.75
CA TYR A 7 8.58 -58.41 -31.04
C TYR A 7 8.85 -58.20 -29.56
N GLN A 8 9.60 -59.11 -28.92
CA GLN A 8 9.96 -58.97 -27.51
C GLN A 8 10.88 -57.80 -27.27
N HIS A 9 11.82 -57.52 -28.22
CA HIS A 9 12.71 -56.36 -28.11
C HIS A 9 11.99 -55.03 -28.30
N LEU A 10 10.99 -54.99 -29.19
CA LEU A 10 10.13 -53.83 -29.43
C LEU A 10 9.23 -53.56 -28.21
N TYR A 11 8.63 -54.63 -27.64
CA TYR A 11 7.78 -54.57 -26.44
C TYR A 11 8.54 -54.04 -25.24
N ASN A 12 9.76 -54.54 -25.00
CA ASN A 12 10.61 -54.06 -23.91
C ASN A 12 11.05 -52.60 -24.07
N ARG A 13 11.31 -52.18 -25.30
CA ARG A 13 11.59 -50.76 -25.61
C ARG A 13 10.37 -49.87 -25.39
N LEU A 14 9.16 -50.32 -25.73
CA LEU A 14 7.91 -49.58 -25.52
C LEU A 14 7.63 -49.45 -24.03
N ILE A 15 7.85 -50.52 -23.23
CA ILE A 15 7.70 -50.46 -21.77
C ILE A 15 8.72 -49.49 -21.16
N ASP A 16 9.97 -49.55 -21.62
CA ASP A 16 11.02 -48.63 -21.13
C ASP A 16 10.72 -47.16 -21.52
N LEU A 17 10.15 -46.95 -22.70
CA LEU A 17 9.67 -45.62 -23.13
C LEU A 17 8.43 -45.18 -22.33
N CYS A 18 7.47 -46.02 -22.08
CA CYS A 18 6.34 -45.72 -21.21
C CYS A 18 6.77 -45.44 -19.78
N ASN A 19 7.68 -46.25 -19.22
CA ASN A 19 8.23 -45.98 -17.89
C ASN A 19 9.04 -44.66 -17.82
N ARG A 20 9.72 -44.29 -18.89
CA ARG A 20 10.41 -42.96 -19.00
C ARG A 20 9.43 -41.83 -19.17
N LEU A 21 8.30 -42.03 -19.88
CA LEU A 21 7.26 -41.00 -20.05
C LEU A 21 6.43 -40.77 -18.79
N THR A 22 6.20 -41.82 -17.97
CA THR A 22 5.49 -41.69 -16.67
C THR A 22 6.30 -40.97 -15.61
N PHE A 23 7.63 -40.84 -15.78
CA PHE A 23 8.48 -40.04 -14.89
C PHE A 23 8.37 -38.53 -15.03
N PHE A 24 7.62 -38.02 -16.02
CA PHE A 24 7.53 -36.57 -16.28
C PHE A 24 6.24 -35.90 -15.80
N PHE A 25 5.27 -36.65 -15.29
CA PHE A 25 4.08 -36.04 -14.68
C PHE A 25 4.26 -36.02 -13.17
N SER A 26 4.55 -34.84 -12.63
CA SER A 26 4.45 -34.59 -11.20
C SER A 26 3.05 -35.00 -10.73
N THR A 27 2.96 -35.93 -9.76
CA THR A 27 1.68 -36.34 -9.17
C THR A 27 1.11 -35.25 -8.26
N VAL A 28 1.96 -34.34 -7.81
CA VAL A 28 1.60 -33.20 -6.96
C VAL A 28 1.10 -32.03 -7.82
N PRO A 29 -0.17 -31.63 -7.70
CA PRO A 29 -0.71 -30.52 -8.47
C PRO A 29 0.03 -29.21 -8.16
N SER A 30 0.18 -28.36 -9.17
CA SER A 30 0.73 -27.03 -8.97
C SER A 30 -0.27 -26.09 -8.28
N PRO A 31 0.19 -25.15 -7.44
CA PRO A 31 -0.64 -24.05 -6.95
C PRO A 31 -1.28 -23.26 -8.09
N THR A 32 -2.46 -22.71 -7.86
CA THR A 32 -3.21 -21.92 -8.84
C THR A 32 -3.57 -20.55 -8.27
N ASN A 33 -3.92 -19.59 -9.13
CA ASN A 33 -4.36 -18.25 -8.74
C ASN A 33 -3.36 -17.58 -7.78
N VAL A 34 -2.06 -17.72 -8.08
CA VAL A 34 -1.00 -17.07 -7.29
C VAL A 34 -1.11 -15.56 -7.47
N SER A 35 -1.20 -14.81 -6.38
CA SER A 35 -1.34 -13.35 -6.37
C SER A 35 -0.65 -12.74 -5.17
N VAL A 36 -0.16 -11.50 -5.31
CA VAL A 36 0.34 -10.68 -4.21
C VAL A 36 -0.64 -9.54 -3.96
N VAL A 37 -1.04 -9.37 -2.70
CA VAL A 37 -1.76 -8.19 -2.23
C VAL A 37 -0.77 -7.34 -1.47
N CYS A 38 -0.53 -6.11 -1.95
CA CYS A 38 0.32 -5.14 -1.28
C CYS A 38 -0.52 -3.95 -0.82
N HIS A 39 -0.48 -3.67 0.49
CA HIS A 39 -1.09 -2.48 1.07
C HIS A 39 -0.16 -1.93 2.15
N ASN A 40 0.18 -0.63 2.05
CA ASN A 40 1.11 0.04 2.97
C ASN A 40 2.44 -0.72 3.15
N PHE A 41 2.98 -1.24 2.04
CA PHE A 41 4.19 -2.07 1.97
C PHE A 41 4.10 -3.42 2.70
N VAL A 42 2.95 -3.80 3.20
CA VAL A 42 2.70 -5.16 3.68
C VAL A 42 2.32 -6.03 2.48
N ASN A 43 3.15 -7.04 2.19
CA ASN A 43 3.02 -7.91 1.02
C ASN A 43 2.59 -9.29 1.45
N VAL A 44 1.37 -9.68 1.11
CA VAL A 44 0.87 -11.02 1.37
C VAL A 44 0.65 -11.76 0.07
N LEU A 45 1.37 -12.86 -0.10
CA LEU A 45 1.23 -13.78 -1.21
C LEU A 45 0.10 -14.78 -0.90
N TYR A 46 -0.79 -15.01 -1.87
CA TYR A 46 -1.90 -15.97 -1.79
C TYR A 46 -1.87 -16.92 -2.97
N TRP A 47 -2.37 -18.13 -2.76
CA TRP A 47 -2.63 -19.12 -3.82
C TRP A 47 -3.76 -20.08 -3.45
N ASN A 48 -4.30 -20.76 -4.46
CA ASN A 48 -5.26 -21.83 -4.27
C ASN A 48 -4.56 -23.18 -4.44
N TYR A 49 -5.05 -24.19 -3.72
CA TYR A 49 -4.61 -25.57 -3.85
C TYR A 49 -5.78 -26.53 -3.70
N SER A 50 -5.88 -27.54 -4.60
CA SER A 50 -7.07 -28.39 -4.73
C SER A 50 -7.04 -29.68 -3.90
N ASN A 51 -5.84 -30.20 -3.59
CA ASN A 51 -5.68 -31.52 -2.96
C ASN A 51 -4.82 -31.44 -1.69
N PRO A 52 -5.32 -30.89 -0.58
CA PRO A 52 -4.57 -30.83 0.66
C PRO A 52 -4.39 -32.23 1.26
N THR A 53 -3.16 -32.59 1.64
CA THR A 53 -2.80 -33.81 2.37
C THR A 53 -2.18 -33.42 3.72
N GLU A 54 -2.01 -34.37 4.63
CA GLU A 54 -1.38 -34.12 5.93
C GLU A 54 0.11 -33.77 5.82
N GLN A 55 0.78 -34.15 4.72
CA GLN A 55 2.21 -33.90 4.49
C GLN A 55 2.48 -32.71 3.56
N LEU A 56 1.40 -32.05 3.11
CA LEU A 56 1.49 -30.93 2.19
C LEU A 56 2.17 -29.74 2.85
N LYS A 57 3.18 -29.21 2.20
CA LYS A 57 3.80 -27.92 2.50
C LYS A 57 4.10 -27.15 1.22
N PHE A 58 4.25 -25.87 1.31
CA PHE A 58 4.63 -25.01 0.21
C PHE A 58 5.99 -24.40 0.45
N SER A 59 6.84 -24.39 -0.57
CA SER A 59 8.08 -23.64 -0.59
C SER A 59 7.88 -22.39 -1.44
N VAL A 60 8.09 -21.24 -0.83
CA VAL A 60 7.97 -19.91 -1.46
C VAL A 60 9.36 -19.35 -1.60
N ARG A 61 9.79 -19.09 -2.84
CA ARG A 61 11.06 -18.43 -3.14
C ARG A 61 10.79 -17.03 -3.70
N VAL A 62 11.30 -16.02 -3.02
CA VAL A 62 11.28 -14.61 -3.45
C VAL A 62 12.63 -14.29 -4.04
N LYS A 63 12.67 -13.89 -5.30
CA LYS A 63 13.86 -13.52 -6.04
C LYS A 63 13.80 -12.04 -6.42
N PRO A 64 14.52 -11.16 -5.73
CA PRO A 64 14.76 -9.80 -6.17
C PRO A 64 15.54 -9.78 -7.48
N TYR A 65 15.43 -8.70 -8.25
CA TYR A 65 16.21 -8.56 -9.49
C TYR A 65 17.69 -8.30 -9.21
N VAL A 66 17.98 -7.52 -8.17
CA VAL A 66 19.34 -7.05 -7.84
C VAL A 66 20.07 -7.94 -6.83
N SER A 67 19.34 -8.63 -5.94
CA SER A 67 19.94 -9.37 -4.82
C SER A 67 19.64 -10.88 -4.84
N ASP A 68 20.19 -11.61 -3.87
CA ASP A 68 20.02 -13.06 -3.75
C ASP A 68 18.58 -13.44 -3.38
N SER A 69 18.15 -14.59 -3.91
CA SER A 69 16.84 -15.15 -3.60
C SER A 69 16.77 -15.69 -2.17
N GLN A 70 15.63 -15.50 -1.53
CA GLN A 70 15.31 -16.05 -0.22
C GLN A 70 14.15 -17.05 -0.34
N THR A 71 14.14 -18.07 0.53
CA THR A 71 13.12 -19.13 0.51
C THR A 71 12.54 -19.31 1.91
N ALA A 72 11.22 -19.48 1.97
CA ALA A 72 10.49 -19.81 3.18
C ALA A 72 9.50 -20.93 2.91
N ASP A 73 9.26 -21.78 3.90
CA ASP A 73 8.27 -22.85 3.85
C ASP A 73 7.03 -22.48 4.68
N THR A 74 5.85 -22.88 4.21
CA THR A 74 4.58 -22.69 4.92
C THR A 74 3.64 -23.86 4.67
N TYR A 75 2.74 -24.12 5.60
CA TYR A 75 1.62 -25.07 5.47
C TYR A 75 0.30 -24.37 5.10
N GLN A 76 0.31 -23.03 5.06
CA GLN A 76 -0.83 -22.22 4.69
C GLN A 76 -0.83 -21.95 3.19
N THR A 77 -1.97 -21.57 2.64
CA THR A 77 -2.10 -21.10 1.25
C THR A 77 -1.85 -19.60 1.11
N TYR A 78 -1.14 -19.01 2.04
CA TYR A 78 -0.65 -17.63 2.04
C TYR A 78 0.66 -17.50 2.81
N LEU A 79 1.40 -16.44 2.52
CA LEU A 79 2.63 -16.09 3.24
C LEU A 79 2.83 -14.57 3.19
N ASP A 80 3.15 -13.97 4.34
CA ASP A 80 3.65 -12.60 4.40
C ASP A 80 5.10 -12.60 3.90
N ILE A 81 5.32 -11.92 2.77
CA ILE A 81 6.62 -11.83 2.11
C ILE A 81 7.28 -10.45 2.29
N SER A 82 6.74 -9.58 3.14
CA SER A 82 7.24 -8.20 3.35
C SER A 82 8.71 -8.16 3.75
N SER A 83 9.16 -9.10 4.59
CA SER A 83 10.56 -9.19 5.02
C SER A 83 11.53 -9.60 3.91
N TYR A 84 11.02 -10.23 2.85
CA TYR A 84 11.78 -10.70 1.68
C TYR A 84 11.72 -9.73 0.50
N SER A 85 10.91 -8.66 0.60
CA SER A 85 10.68 -7.67 -0.46
C SER A 85 10.78 -6.25 0.10
N ARG A 86 11.88 -5.90 0.76
CA ARG A 86 12.05 -4.61 1.45
C ARG A 86 12.39 -3.44 0.54
N ASP A 87 13.15 -3.69 -0.53
CA ASP A 87 13.57 -2.64 -1.44
C ASP A 87 12.39 -2.24 -2.34
N VAL A 88 11.88 -1.03 -2.15
CA VAL A 88 10.75 -0.51 -2.94
C VAL A 88 11.14 -0.14 -4.38
N GLY A 89 12.43 -0.07 -4.67
CA GLY A 89 12.97 0.19 -6.02
C GLY A 89 13.23 -1.07 -6.83
N ASP A 90 13.09 -2.28 -6.23
CA ASP A 90 13.38 -3.55 -6.90
C ASP A 90 12.11 -4.23 -7.45
N ASP A 91 12.32 -5.07 -8.45
CA ASP A 91 11.32 -5.99 -8.99
C ASP A 91 11.53 -7.38 -8.40
N TYR A 92 10.44 -8.08 -8.12
CA TYR A 92 10.47 -9.39 -7.49
C TYR A 92 9.79 -10.45 -8.35
N ILE A 93 10.41 -11.61 -8.50
CA ILE A 93 9.79 -12.81 -9.02
C ILE A 93 9.56 -13.75 -7.85
N VAL A 94 8.29 -14.10 -7.59
CA VAL A 94 7.90 -14.99 -6.51
C VAL A 94 7.49 -16.33 -7.11
N PHE A 95 8.06 -17.43 -6.59
CA PHE A 95 7.78 -18.79 -7.00
C PHE A 95 7.11 -19.54 -5.86
N VAL A 96 6.05 -20.29 -6.16
CA VAL A 96 5.36 -21.18 -5.21
C VAL A 96 5.42 -22.60 -5.73
N THR A 97 5.90 -23.51 -4.89
CA THR A 97 6.03 -24.95 -5.20
C THR A 97 5.33 -25.75 -4.09
N ALA A 98 4.43 -26.65 -4.44
CA ALA A 98 3.83 -27.57 -3.50
C ALA A 98 4.74 -28.80 -3.32
N HIS A 99 4.85 -29.30 -2.08
CA HIS A 99 5.56 -30.51 -1.71
C HIS A 99 4.60 -31.43 -0.95
N ASP A 100 4.54 -32.68 -1.36
CA ASP A 100 3.80 -33.75 -0.68
C ASP A 100 4.74 -34.93 -0.41
N GLY A 101 5.24 -35.01 0.81
CA GLY A 101 6.32 -35.93 1.18
C GLY A 101 7.60 -35.67 0.38
N GLN A 102 7.99 -36.67 -0.45
CA GLN A 102 9.19 -36.62 -1.31
C GLN A 102 8.91 -35.98 -2.69
N GLU A 103 7.67 -35.86 -3.06
CA GLU A 103 7.26 -35.35 -4.36
C GLU A 103 7.03 -33.84 -4.34
N LYS A 104 7.18 -33.21 -5.49
CA LYS A 104 6.95 -31.77 -5.64
C LYS A 104 6.23 -31.46 -6.94
N SER A 105 5.46 -30.37 -6.92
CA SER A 105 4.84 -29.82 -8.12
C SER A 105 5.85 -29.06 -8.99
N GLU A 106 5.42 -28.68 -10.17
CA GLU A 106 6.05 -27.57 -10.88
C GLU A 106 5.83 -26.25 -10.11
N SER A 107 6.82 -25.36 -10.22
CA SER A 107 6.74 -24.04 -9.59
C SER A 107 5.87 -23.09 -10.42
N VAL A 108 4.97 -22.38 -9.78
CA VAL A 108 4.20 -21.28 -10.39
C VAL A 108 4.81 -19.97 -9.95
N SER A 109 5.00 -19.04 -10.89
CA SER A 109 5.62 -17.76 -10.61
C SER A 109 4.72 -16.58 -10.93
N ILE A 110 4.96 -15.48 -10.20
CA ILE A 110 4.33 -14.17 -10.42
C ILE A 110 5.40 -13.09 -10.28
N THR A 111 5.29 -12.03 -11.06
CA THR A 111 6.12 -10.83 -10.91
C THR A 111 5.36 -9.79 -10.09
N PHE A 112 6.06 -9.19 -9.15
CA PHE A 112 5.56 -8.16 -8.25
C PHE A 112 6.50 -6.96 -8.26
N THR A 113 5.94 -5.75 -8.24
CA THR A 113 6.68 -4.49 -8.11
C THR A 113 5.88 -3.51 -7.26
N TYR A 114 6.55 -2.62 -6.54
CA TYR A 114 5.89 -1.56 -5.77
C TYR A 114 5.44 -0.40 -6.65
N SER A 115 6.28 0.01 -7.61
CA SER A 115 6.01 1.15 -8.47
C SER A 115 5.01 0.81 -9.58
N GLN A 116 4.30 1.83 -10.05
CA GLN A 116 3.60 1.75 -11.32
C GLN A 116 4.65 1.81 -12.44
N ASP A 117 5.22 0.69 -12.83
CA ASP A 117 5.93 0.63 -14.09
C ASP A 117 4.92 0.78 -15.23
N PHE A 118 5.11 1.82 -16.04
CA PHE A 118 4.20 2.19 -17.14
C PHE A 118 4.17 1.15 -18.27
N PHE A 119 5.12 0.23 -18.30
CA PHE A 119 5.32 -0.69 -19.44
C PHE A 119 4.74 -2.09 -19.23
N GLU A 120 4.36 -2.48 -18.01
CA GLU A 120 3.85 -3.84 -17.76
C GLU A 120 2.54 -3.86 -16.95
N GLU A 121 1.42 -3.90 -17.67
CA GLU A 121 0.07 -3.96 -17.06
C GLU A 121 -0.19 -5.22 -16.21
N LYS A 122 0.63 -6.25 -16.35
CA LYS A 122 0.45 -7.55 -15.66
C LYS A 122 1.13 -7.65 -14.30
N LYS A 123 1.94 -6.67 -13.92
CA LYS A 123 2.57 -6.67 -12.60
C LYS A 123 1.56 -6.29 -11.50
N GLN A 124 1.59 -7.03 -10.40
CA GLN A 124 0.84 -6.67 -9.19
C GLN A 124 1.41 -5.36 -8.62
N LYS A 125 0.52 -4.48 -8.19
CA LYS A 125 0.89 -3.13 -7.72
C LYS A 125 0.53 -2.96 -6.26
N CYS A 126 1.31 -2.14 -5.55
CA CYS A 126 1.01 -1.77 -4.17
C CYS A 126 0.01 -0.61 -4.11
N SER A 127 -0.81 -0.58 -3.08
CA SER A 127 -1.66 0.56 -2.70
C SER A 127 -1.15 1.16 -1.39
N LEU A 128 -1.15 2.50 -1.32
CA LEU A 128 -0.72 3.22 -0.11
C LEU A 128 -1.81 4.18 0.34
N ASP A 129 -2.06 4.19 1.64
CA ASP A 129 -2.86 5.24 2.27
C ASP A 129 -2.03 6.52 2.40
N PHE A 130 -2.68 7.66 2.21
CA PHE A 130 -2.08 8.93 2.58
C PHE A 130 -1.98 9.01 4.12
N PRO A 131 -0.91 9.62 4.68
CA PRO A 131 -0.77 9.75 6.12
C PRO A 131 -2.03 10.35 6.78
N ALA A 132 -2.33 9.93 8.01
CA ALA A 132 -3.48 10.44 8.75
C ALA A 132 -3.35 11.96 8.94
N VAL A 133 -4.29 12.71 8.37
CA VAL A 133 -4.29 14.18 8.40
C VAL A 133 -5.06 14.67 9.60
N ASN A 134 -4.43 15.51 10.43
CA ASN A 134 -5.06 16.28 11.50
C ASN A 134 -5.31 17.71 11.00
N THR A 135 -6.42 18.29 11.42
CA THR A 135 -6.78 19.66 11.06
C THR A 135 -7.26 20.43 12.27
N SER A 136 -6.85 21.70 12.38
CA SER A 136 -7.41 22.67 13.33
C SER A 136 -7.81 23.94 12.60
N VAL A 137 -8.76 24.69 13.14
CA VAL A 137 -9.27 25.90 12.50
C VAL A 137 -9.13 27.07 13.44
N HIS A 138 -8.42 28.11 13.00
CA HIS A 138 -8.25 29.36 13.72
C HIS A 138 -8.70 30.52 12.82
N LYS A 139 -9.87 31.10 13.14
CA LYS A 139 -10.52 32.14 12.30
C LYS A 139 -10.79 31.60 10.89
N ASN A 140 -10.09 32.12 9.88
CA ASN A 140 -10.17 31.75 8.47
C ASN A 140 -8.92 30.97 7.99
N VAL A 141 -8.13 30.41 8.92
CA VAL A 141 -6.96 29.59 8.61
C VAL A 141 -7.21 28.16 9.08
N ILE A 142 -7.03 27.20 8.19
CA ILE A 142 -6.98 25.79 8.51
C ILE A 142 -5.50 25.41 8.66
N GLU A 143 -5.10 25.02 9.85
CA GLU A 143 -3.82 24.36 10.06
C GLU A 143 -3.98 22.86 9.78
N VAL A 144 -3.09 22.33 8.98
CA VAL A 144 -3.04 20.92 8.62
C VAL A 144 -1.73 20.34 9.10
N SER A 145 -1.77 19.14 9.68
CA SER A 145 -0.56 18.41 10.03
C SER A 145 -0.73 16.90 9.81
N PHE A 146 0.36 16.24 9.38
CA PHE A 146 0.43 14.78 9.25
C PHE A 146 1.89 14.31 9.36
N GLN A 147 2.07 13.05 9.78
CA GLN A 147 3.40 12.46 9.90
C GLN A 147 4.05 12.30 8.52
N HIS A 148 5.34 12.67 8.39
CA HIS A 148 6.08 12.45 7.16
C HIS A 148 6.10 10.96 6.79
N PRO A 149 5.81 10.58 5.51
CA PRO A 149 5.69 9.16 5.07
C PRO A 149 6.89 8.29 5.41
N PHE A 150 8.10 8.84 5.40
CA PHE A 150 9.33 8.15 5.79
C PHE A 150 9.24 7.51 7.19
N PHE A 151 8.64 8.22 8.17
CA PHE A 151 8.49 7.70 9.53
C PHE A 151 7.27 6.77 9.68
N LEU A 152 6.30 6.87 8.76
CA LEU A 152 5.11 6.05 8.82
C LEU A 152 5.38 4.61 8.37
N HIS A 153 6.17 4.43 7.31
CA HIS A 153 6.30 3.14 6.64
C HIS A 153 7.55 2.34 7.01
N GLN A 154 8.50 2.90 7.75
CA GLN A 154 9.75 2.23 8.21
C GLN A 154 10.50 1.47 7.10
N GLN A 155 10.26 1.81 5.84
CA GLN A 155 10.88 1.24 4.66
C GLN A 155 12.04 2.15 4.22
N ASP A 156 12.97 1.60 3.45
CA ASP A 156 14.03 2.37 2.79
C ASP A 156 13.42 3.26 1.68
N ILE A 157 12.55 4.18 2.08
CA ILE A 157 11.98 5.19 1.19
C ILE A 157 13.05 6.25 0.99
N LEU A 158 13.68 6.23 -0.17
CA LEU A 158 14.85 7.05 -0.50
C LEU A 158 14.57 8.56 -0.65
N ASN A 159 13.33 9.02 -0.54
CA ASN A 159 12.99 10.42 -0.75
C ASN A 159 13.00 11.19 0.57
N GLU A 160 14.01 12.05 0.72
CA GLU A 160 14.12 12.99 1.84
C GLU A 160 13.05 14.09 1.78
N GLU A 161 12.48 14.37 0.60
CA GLU A 161 11.44 15.35 0.36
C GLU A 161 10.13 14.67 -0.07
N PHE A 162 9.03 14.93 0.64
CA PHE A 162 7.69 14.52 0.27
C PHE A 162 6.93 15.66 -0.36
N MET A 163 6.69 15.58 -1.69
CA MET A 163 5.87 16.53 -2.43
C MET A 163 4.41 16.05 -2.45
N TYR A 164 3.50 16.96 -2.10
CA TYR A 164 2.07 16.71 -2.10
C TYR A 164 1.28 17.93 -2.53
N THR A 165 0.07 17.73 -2.98
CA THR A 165 -0.85 18.83 -3.34
C THR A 165 -2.06 18.82 -2.42
N VAL A 166 -2.53 19.99 -2.08
CA VAL A 166 -3.81 20.21 -1.42
C VAL A 166 -4.73 20.91 -2.41
N THR A 167 -5.92 20.34 -2.60
CA THR A 167 -6.96 20.92 -3.44
C THR A 167 -8.15 21.30 -2.59
N HIS A 168 -8.62 22.54 -2.70
CA HIS A 168 -9.86 23.05 -2.15
C HIS A 168 -10.47 24.07 -3.11
N ASP A 169 -11.78 24.13 -3.24
CA ASP A 169 -12.51 25.06 -4.12
C ASP A 169 -11.88 25.14 -5.53
N GLU A 170 -11.57 23.99 -6.14
CA GLU A 170 -10.92 23.84 -7.45
C GLU A 170 -9.48 24.40 -7.52
N GLN A 171 -8.97 24.99 -6.46
CA GLN A 171 -7.59 25.45 -6.38
C GLN A 171 -6.68 24.33 -5.91
N LYS A 172 -5.62 24.08 -6.68
CA LYS A 172 -4.62 23.05 -6.40
C LYS A 172 -3.28 23.71 -6.08
N VAL A 173 -2.79 23.53 -4.85
CA VAL A 173 -1.52 24.10 -4.38
C VAL A 173 -0.54 22.98 -4.07
N LEU A 174 0.70 23.13 -4.55
CA LEU A 174 1.79 22.18 -4.31
C LEU A 174 2.56 22.59 -3.05
N TYR A 175 2.82 21.63 -2.19
CA TYR A 175 3.63 21.76 -0.97
C TYR A 175 4.73 20.71 -0.95
N SER A 176 5.75 20.93 -0.14
CA SER A 176 6.79 19.97 0.17
C SER A 176 7.06 19.91 1.67
N CYS A 177 7.54 18.76 2.12
CA CYS A 177 7.92 18.50 3.49
C CYS A 177 9.20 17.66 3.48
N PHE A 178 10.20 18.08 4.27
CA PHE A 178 11.47 17.39 4.37
C PHE A 178 11.48 16.42 5.55
N VAL A 179 12.28 15.35 5.44
CA VAL A 179 12.35 14.27 6.45
C VAL A 179 12.72 14.79 7.85
N GLU A 180 13.50 15.87 7.96
CA GLU A 180 13.90 16.49 9.22
C GLU A 180 12.69 17.02 10.01
N GLU A 181 11.62 17.38 9.32
CA GLU A 181 10.43 17.99 9.93
C GLU A 181 9.56 16.97 10.67
N LYS A 182 9.76 15.64 10.48
CA LYS A 182 8.97 14.56 11.07
C LYS A 182 7.44 14.71 10.94
N LEU A 183 6.94 15.91 11.09
CA LEU A 183 5.55 16.32 10.98
C LEU A 183 5.44 17.38 9.88
N CYS A 184 4.78 17.05 8.79
CA CYS A 184 4.47 18.00 7.72
C CYS A 184 3.35 18.91 8.19
N THR A 185 3.54 20.23 8.08
CA THR A 185 2.56 21.24 8.48
C THR A 185 2.30 22.22 7.34
N VAL A 186 1.05 22.64 7.18
CA VAL A 186 0.67 23.67 6.20
C VAL A 186 -0.51 24.48 6.69
N GLU A 187 -0.51 25.76 6.37
CA GLU A 187 -1.63 26.68 6.62
C GLU A 187 -2.38 26.96 5.32
N ILE A 188 -3.70 26.78 5.37
CA ILE A 188 -4.60 27.05 4.24
C ILE A 188 -5.46 28.24 4.62
N HIS A 189 -5.26 29.34 3.91
CA HIS A 189 -6.03 30.58 4.12
C HIS A 189 -7.33 30.53 3.33
N LEU A 190 -8.45 30.63 4.03
CA LEU A 190 -9.79 30.65 3.45
C LEU A 190 -10.30 32.07 3.27
N ASN A 191 -11.22 32.24 2.34
CA ASN A 191 -11.94 33.50 2.19
C ASN A 191 -12.88 33.75 3.40
N GLU A 192 -13.09 35.00 3.76
CA GLU A 192 -14.00 35.37 4.87
C GLU A 192 -15.44 34.85 4.64
N SER A 193 -15.87 34.67 3.39
CA SER A 193 -17.18 34.12 3.02
C SER A 193 -17.39 32.66 3.41
N THR A 194 -16.33 31.92 3.79
CA THR A 194 -16.41 30.51 4.21
C THR A 194 -16.78 30.31 5.68
N ALA A 195 -16.94 31.38 6.46
CA ALA A 195 -17.35 31.28 7.86
C ALA A 195 -18.72 30.61 7.98
N GLY A 196 -18.82 29.59 8.83
CA GLY A 196 -20.02 28.75 9.00
C GLY A 196 -20.23 27.67 7.94
N GLN A 197 -19.29 27.51 7.02
CA GLN A 197 -19.34 26.46 5.98
C GLN A 197 -18.31 25.37 6.24
N CYS A 198 -18.52 24.18 5.64
CA CYS A 198 -17.54 23.09 5.63
C CYS A 198 -16.83 23.07 4.27
N VAL A 199 -15.50 22.94 4.30
CA VAL A 199 -14.63 22.88 3.13
C VAL A 199 -14.09 21.46 3.02
N GLU A 200 -14.17 20.87 1.83
CA GLU A 200 -13.50 19.61 1.53
C GLU A 200 -12.06 19.88 1.06
N LEU A 201 -11.11 19.27 1.75
CA LEU A 201 -9.70 19.27 1.39
C LEU A 201 -9.33 17.92 0.81
N LYS A 202 -8.77 17.89 -0.41
CA LYS A 202 -8.18 16.71 -1.02
C LYS A 202 -6.66 16.80 -0.96
N PHE A 203 -6.03 15.78 -0.41
CA PHE A 203 -4.56 15.62 -0.33
C PHE A 203 -4.13 14.55 -1.32
N GLU A 204 -3.13 14.84 -2.15
CA GLU A 204 -2.57 13.90 -3.13
C GLU A 204 -1.05 14.00 -3.12
N GLY A 205 -0.37 12.85 -3.06
CA GLY A 205 1.09 12.77 -3.11
C GLY A 205 1.55 11.44 -3.71
N LYS A 206 2.87 11.29 -3.85
CA LYS A 206 3.48 10.02 -4.25
C LYS A 206 4.51 9.61 -3.22
N ILE A 207 4.36 8.40 -2.69
CA ILE A 207 5.28 7.78 -1.74
C ILE A 207 6.00 6.65 -2.50
N ALA A 208 7.32 6.72 -2.63
CA ALA A 208 8.10 5.78 -3.45
C ALA A 208 7.52 5.60 -4.88
N GLY A 209 7.06 6.68 -5.51
CA GLY A 209 6.43 6.65 -6.84
C GLY A 209 4.98 6.17 -6.88
N ILE A 210 4.44 5.65 -5.77
CA ILE A 210 3.07 5.11 -5.67
C ILE A 210 2.12 6.25 -5.30
N PRO A 211 1.04 6.48 -6.06
CA PRO A 211 0.04 7.50 -5.73
C PRO A 211 -0.68 7.19 -4.42
N SER A 212 -0.87 8.21 -3.61
CA SER A 212 -1.59 8.15 -2.35
C SER A 212 -2.46 9.40 -2.19
N TYR A 213 -3.67 9.26 -1.67
CA TYR A 213 -4.59 10.39 -1.49
C TYR A 213 -5.53 10.20 -0.29
N THR A 214 -6.03 11.31 0.23
CA THR A 214 -7.07 11.31 1.26
C THR A 214 -7.93 12.57 1.17
N TYR A 215 -9.07 12.57 1.84
CA TYR A 215 -9.99 13.69 1.93
C TYR A 215 -10.24 14.06 3.40
N ARG A 216 -10.45 15.35 3.67
CA ARG A 216 -10.89 15.85 4.97
C ARG A 216 -11.95 16.92 4.77
N ASN A 217 -13.07 16.77 5.48
CA ASN A 217 -14.08 17.81 5.61
C ASN A 217 -13.78 18.62 6.87
N VAL A 218 -13.56 19.92 6.72
CA VAL A 218 -13.24 20.85 7.79
C VAL A 218 -14.31 21.92 7.84
N CYS A 219 -15.00 22.05 8.98
CA CYS A 219 -16.02 23.06 9.16
C CYS A 219 -15.44 24.29 9.87
N VAL A 220 -15.58 25.44 9.23
CA VAL A 220 -15.12 26.74 9.75
C VAL A 220 -16.18 27.30 10.69
N PRO A 221 -15.86 27.58 11.97
CA PRO A 221 -16.82 28.15 12.89
C PRO A 221 -17.35 29.49 12.39
N GLN A 222 -18.64 29.74 12.62
CA GLN A 222 -19.20 31.07 12.37
C GLN A 222 -18.58 32.03 13.39
N GLN A 223 -17.93 33.09 12.91
CA GLN A 223 -17.45 34.12 13.81
C GLN A 223 -18.65 34.83 14.44
N MET A 224 -18.83 34.72 15.75
CA MET A 224 -19.79 35.54 16.44
C MET A 224 -19.33 37.02 16.33
N PRO A 225 -20.20 37.94 15.91
CA PRO A 225 -19.82 39.34 15.89
C PRO A 225 -19.38 39.77 17.29
N GLU A 226 -18.26 40.49 17.40
CA GLU A 226 -17.77 41.06 18.67
C GLU A 226 -18.68 42.17 19.23
N THR A 227 -19.97 41.88 19.33
CA THR A 227 -20.99 42.86 19.82
C THR A 227 -21.00 43.05 21.33
N GLY A 228 -20.12 42.30 22.07
CA GLY A 228 -20.15 42.33 23.54
C GLY A 228 -19.33 43.42 24.21
N LYS A 229 -18.28 43.97 23.58
CA LYS A 229 -17.38 44.91 24.26
C LYS A 229 -17.87 46.36 24.26
N ASN A 230 -18.60 46.75 23.21
CA ASN A 230 -19.08 48.15 23.09
C ASN A 230 -20.32 48.45 23.93
N ILE A 231 -21.18 47.41 24.20
CA ILE A 231 -22.40 47.63 24.99
C ILE A 231 -22.06 47.81 26.47
N ILE A 232 -21.11 47.06 27.03
CA ILE A 232 -20.71 47.21 28.42
C ILE A 232 -20.06 48.57 28.64
N SER A 233 -19.25 49.06 27.68
CA SER A 233 -18.66 50.42 27.76
C SER A 233 -19.69 51.51 27.70
N LEU A 234 -20.72 51.34 26.83
CA LEU A 234 -21.80 52.32 26.69
C LEU A 234 -22.71 52.36 27.95
N ILE A 235 -22.99 51.24 28.56
CA ILE A 235 -23.77 51.12 29.83
C ILE A 235 -23.00 51.77 30.99
N LEU A 236 -21.70 51.56 31.09
CA LEU A 236 -20.83 52.19 32.09
C LEU A 236 -20.82 53.75 31.98
N PHE A 237 -20.76 54.29 30.74
CA PHE A 237 -20.85 55.73 30.52
C PHE A 237 -22.21 56.32 30.97
N ILE A 238 -23.31 55.65 30.67
CA ILE A 238 -24.67 56.09 31.07
C ILE A 238 -24.83 56.12 32.62
N PHE A 239 -24.25 55.17 33.33
CA PHE A 239 -24.32 55.14 34.79
C PHE A 239 -23.42 56.18 35.49
N ILE A 240 -22.30 56.57 34.87
CA ILE A 240 -21.39 57.60 35.39
C ILE A 240 -22.01 58.97 35.28
N ASP A 241 -22.67 59.30 34.13
CA ASP A 241 -23.34 60.61 33.97
C ASP A 241 -24.56 60.78 34.90
N ALA A 242 -25.26 59.67 35.21
CA ALA A 242 -26.42 59.72 36.19
C ALA A 242 -25.93 59.93 37.62
N ALA A 243 -24.72 59.61 38.00
CA ALA A 243 -24.17 59.75 39.35
C ALA A 243 -23.61 61.16 39.61
N PHE A 244 -23.38 61.98 38.56
CA PHE A 244 -22.89 63.37 38.70
C PHE A 244 -24.00 64.43 38.65
N LEU A 245 -25.27 64.01 38.48
CA LEU A 245 -26.45 64.92 38.42
C LEU A 245 -27.39 64.81 39.62
N SER A 246 -26.95 64.18 40.73
CA SER A 246 -27.70 64.08 41.98
C SER A 246 -27.02 64.85 43.10
#